data_a1cfd4a9754e032b689ea22286bac48f
#
_entry.id   a1cfd4a9754e032b689ea22286bac48f
#
_cell.length_a   1.000
_cell.length_b   1.000
_cell.length_c   1.000
_cell.angle_alpha   90.00
_cell.angle_beta   90.00
_cell.angle_gamma   90.00
#
_symmetry.space_group_name_H-M   'P 1'
#
loop_
_entity.id
_entity.type
_entity.pdbx_description
1 polymer ?
#
loop_
_entity_poly.entity_id
_entity_poly.type
_entity_poly.pdbx_seq_one_letter_code
_entity_poly.pdbx_strand_id
1 'polypeptide(L)'
;PDRIIAADPHEDRGRQLGESYGLHFTRSNSEAAEAADVLVLSVKPQVMGKVMASIKGHLRPGSLVLSIAAGVRIKVLSDGCGHNCIVRSMPNTPGQIGQGITVWTGTSDVSDEQRQWTEDILGAMGETLYVDDEKFMDMATALNGSGPSYVFLLMEALIDAGVHLGFSRQDAQRLVQ
;
A
#
# COMPACT_ATOMS: atom_id res chain seq x y z
N PRO A 1 18.71 -0.49 5.44
CA PRO A 1 18.54 0.47 4.32
C PRO A 1 19.24 -0.01 3.05
N ASP A 2 20.47 -0.56 3.14
CA ASP A 2 21.29 -1.10 2.05
C ASP A 2 20.66 -2.27 1.24
N ARG A 3 19.59 -2.88 1.77
CA ARG A 3 18.82 -3.94 1.11
C ARG A 3 17.51 -3.45 0.49
N ILE A 4 17.26 -2.14 0.47
CA ILE A 4 16.05 -1.53 -0.07
C ILE A 4 16.40 -0.72 -1.31
N ILE A 5 15.69 -0.98 -2.41
CA ILE A 5 15.79 -0.24 -3.66
C ILE A 5 14.44 0.44 -3.90
N ALA A 6 14.43 1.76 -4.06
CA ALA A 6 13.25 2.50 -4.47
C ALA A 6 13.34 2.86 -5.96
N ALA A 7 12.28 2.57 -6.71
CA ALA A 7 12.14 2.99 -8.10
C ALA A 7 11.05 4.06 -8.21
N ASP A 8 11.40 5.25 -8.72
CA ASP A 8 10.45 6.35 -8.96
C ASP A 8 10.89 7.13 -10.20
N PRO A 9 9.98 7.58 -11.08
CA PRO A 9 10.35 8.41 -12.22
C PRO A 9 10.84 9.82 -11.83
N HIS A 10 10.52 10.30 -10.62
CA HIS A 10 10.90 11.61 -10.08
C HIS A 10 12.23 11.54 -9.33
N GLU A 11 13.28 12.05 -9.95
CA GLU A 11 14.65 12.01 -9.41
C GLU A 11 14.78 12.72 -8.04
N ASP A 12 14.12 13.88 -7.89
CA ASP A 12 14.17 14.65 -6.63
C ASP A 12 13.59 13.84 -5.45
N ARG A 13 12.49 13.10 -5.69
CA ARG A 13 11.90 12.23 -4.67
C ARG A 13 12.82 11.07 -4.31
N GLY A 14 13.45 10.46 -5.31
CA GLY A 14 14.40 9.38 -5.10
C GLY A 14 15.62 9.82 -4.32
N ARG A 15 16.18 10.99 -4.66
CA ARG A 15 17.29 11.59 -3.93
C ARG A 15 16.92 11.85 -2.47
N GLN A 16 15.75 12.45 -2.22
CA GLN A 16 15.24 12.69 -0.86
C GLN A 16 15.10 11.39 -0.06
N LEU A 17 14.60 10.31 -0.66
CA LEU A 17 14.50 9.01 0.00
C LEU A 17 15.88 8.43 0.32
N GLY A 18 16.83 8.51 -0.61
CA GLY A 18 18.21 8.07 -0.41
C GLY A 18 18.89 8.82 0.73
N GLU A 19 18.76 10.14 0.76
CA GLU A 19 19.34 11.01 1.82
C GLU A 19 18.69 10.78 3.19
N SER A 20 17.34 10.59 3.22
CA SER A 20 16.60 10.44 4.47
C SER A 20 16.74 9.04 5.09
N TYR A 21 16.85 7.99 4.28
CA TYR A 21 16.77 6.61 4.74
C TYR A 21 17.98 5.75 4.37
N GLY A 22 18.92 6.27 3.58
CA GLY A 22 20.11 5.53 3.14
C GLY A 22 19.82 4.36 2.20
N LEU A 23 18.70 4.40 1.46
CA LEU A 23 18.31 3.35 0.51
C LEU A 23 18.89 3.62 -0.88
N HIS A 24 18.99 2.58 -1.69
CA HIS A 24 19.32 2.70 -3.11
C HIS A 24 18.13 3.27 -3.89
N PHE A 25 18.43 4.18 -4.83
CA PHE A 25 17.42 4.73 -5.73
C PHE A 25 17.77 4.44 -7.18
N THR A 26 16.75 4.09 -7.96
CA THR A 26 16.84 3.95 -9.42
C THR A 26 15.62 4.57 -10.10
N ARG A 27 15.78 4.91 -11.37
CA ARG A 27 14.65 5.30 -12.25
C ARG A 27 14.11 4.13 -13.07
N SER A 28 14.71 2.95 -12.94
CA SER A 28 14.40 1.76 -13.70
C SER A 28 13.58 0.78 -12.85
N ASN A 29 12.31 0.57 -13.20
CA ASN A 29 11.49 -0.45 -12.58
C ASN A 29 12.04 -1.87 -12.81
N SER A 30 12.63 -2.13 -14.00
CA SER A 30 13.22 -3.43 -14.31
C SER A 30 14.44 -3.73 -13.42
N GLU A 31 15.30 -2.76 -13.20
CA GLU A 31 16.46 -2.90 -12.30
C GLU A 31 16.02 -3.25 -10.88
N ALA A 32 15.02 -2.53 -10.35
CA ALA A 32 14.47 -2.85 -9.03
C ALA A 32 13.84 -4.26 -8.99
N ALA A 33 13.13 -4.66 -10.05
CA ALA A 33 12.50 -5.99 -10.13
C ALA A 33 13.53 -7.13 -10.20
N GLU A 34 14.63 -6.95 -10.94
CA GLU A 34 15.72 -7.93 -11.06
C GLU A 34 16.47 -8.15 -9.74
N ALA A 35 16.55 -7.14 -8.91
CA ALA A 35 17.25 -7.21 -7.62
C ALA A 35 16.37 -7.70 -6.45
N ALA A 36 15.03 -7.63 -6.59
CA ALA A 36 14.10 -7.83 -5.48
C ALA A 36 13.79 -9.30 -5.19
N ASP A 37 13.82 -9.69 -3.91
CA ASP A 37 13.18 -10.89 -3.39
C ASP A 37 11.68 -10.62 -3.13
N VAL A 38 11.36 -9.39 -2.70
CA VAL A 38 9.99 -8.88 -2.56
C VAL A 38 9.86 -7.57 -3.33
N LEU A 39 9.04 -7.55 -4.37
CA LEU A 39 8.72 -6.35 -5.12
C LEU A 39 7.41 -5.75 -4.64
N VAL A 40 7.46 -4.55 -4.03
CA VAL A 40 6.27 -3.84 -3.57
C VAL A 40 5.77 -2.88 -4.65
N LEU A 41 4.55 -3.11 -5.14
CA LEU A 41 3.85 -2.23 -6.08
C LEU A 41 3.06 -1.17 -5.30
N SER A 42 3.69 -0.03 -5.05
CA SER A 42 3.13 1.11 -4.30
C SER A 42 2.76 2.29 -5.20
N VAL A 43 2.29 2.00 -6.41
CA VAL A 43 1.89 2.99 -7.40
C VAL A 43 0.37 3.14 -7.50
N LYS A 44 -0.09 4.28 -8.00
CA LYS A 44 -1.53 4.49 -8.22
C LYS A 44 -2.08 3.50 -9.27
N PRO A 45 -3.32 3.01 -9.12
CA PRO A 45 -3.94 2.08 -10.07
C PRO A 45 -3.88 2.54 -11.53
N GLN A 46 -3.99 3.85 -11.78
CA GLN A 46 -3.98 4.43 -13.12
C GLN A 46 -2.67 4.22 -13.90
N VAL A 47 -1.55 4.08 -13.20
CA VAL A 47 -0.23 3.84 -13.83
C VAL A 47 0.22 2.39 -13.74
N MET A 48 -0.52 1.54 -13.02
CA MET A 48 -0.17 0.14 -12.75
C MET A 48 0.15 -0.64 -14.03
N GLY A 49 -0.67 -0.48 -15.09
CA GLY A 49 -0.44 -1.18 -16.35
C GLY A 49 0.92 -0.87 -16.99
N LYS A 50 1.38 0.39 -16.90
CA LYS A 50 2.70 0.80 -17.41
C LYS A 50 3.83 0.21 -16.57
N VAL A 51 3.66 0.20 -15.24
CA VAL A 51 4.64 -0.37 -14.32
C VAL A 51 4.76 -1.88 -14.55
N MET A 52 3.64 -2.61 -14.58
CA MET A 52 3.65 -4.05 -14.85
C MET A 52 4.34 -4.38 -16.18
N ALA A 53 4.06 -3.63 -17.24
CA ALA A 53 4.71 -3.82 -18.54
C ALA A 53 6.24 -3.61 -18.48
N SER A 54 6.72 -2.70 -17.64
CA SER A 54 8.16 -2.42 -17.48
C SER A 54 8.91 -3.43 -16.63
N ILE A 55 8.22 -4.24 -15.81
CA ILE A 55 8.84 -5.27 -14.96
C ILE A 55 8.62 -6.68 -15.49
N LYS A 56 7.73 -6.86 -16.45
CA LYS A 56 7.42 -8.18 -17.04
C LYS A 56 8.67 -8.79 -17.67
N GLY A 57 9.00 -10.00 -17.25
CA GLY A 57 10.22 -10.70 -17.68
C GLY A 57 11.49 -10.34 -16.92
N HIS A 58 11.41 -9.38 -15.97
CA HIS A 58 12.53 -8.96 -15.11
C HIS A 58 12.40 -9.45 -13.66
N LEU A 59 11.26 -10.05 -13.31
CA LEU A 59 11.07 -10.64 -11.98
C LEU A 59 11.88 -11.91 -11.83
N ARG A 60 12.56 -12.07 -10.69
CA ARG A 60 13.31 -13.26 -10.37
C ARG A 60 12.36 -14.44 -10.14
N PRO A 61 12.73 -15.66 -10.59
CA PRO A 61 11.99 -16.87 -10.21
C PRO A 61 11.91 -16.98 -8.67
N GLY A 62 10.69 -17.15 -8.16
CA GLY A 62 10.46 -17.27 -6.71
C GLY A 62 10.44 -15.94 -5.94
N SER A 63 10.53 -14.77 -6.60
CA SER A 63 10.27 -13.49 -5.93
C SER A 63 8.78 -13.33 -5.60
N LEU A 64 8.48 -12.51 -4.60
CA LEU A 64 7.12 -12.15 -4.22
C LEU A 64 6.75 -10.79 -4.81
N VAL A 65 5.59 -10.68 -5.42
CA VAL A 65 4.99 -9.38 -5.80
C VAL A 65 3.90 -9.02 -4.78
N LEU A 66 4.10 -7.96 -4.04
CA LEU A 66 3.18 -7.42 -3.04
C LEU A 66 2.56 -6.12 -3.56
N SER A 67 1.26 -6.08 -3.81
CA SER A 67 0.56 -4.88 -4.26
C SER A 67 -0.25 -4.25 -3.13
N ILE A 68 -0.10 -2.93 -2.94
CA ILE A 68 -0.95 -2.11 -2.06
C ILE A 68 -1.95 -1.26 -2.85
N ALA A 69 -2.10 -1.51 -4.15
CA ALA A 69 -2.96 -0.71 -5.02
C ALA A 69 -4.44 -1.09 -4.87
N ALA A 70 -5.28 -0.10 -4.55
CA ALA A 70 -6.72 -0.29 -4.44
C ALA A 70 -7.34 -0.74 -5.77
N GLY A 71 -8.25 -1.71 -5.71
CA GLY A 71 -9.07 -2.14 -6.86
C GLY A 71 -8.34 -2.93 -7.95
N VAL A 72 -7.05 -3.24 -7.79
CA VAL A 72 -6.30 -4.06 -8.76
C VAL A 72 -6.34 -5.52 -8.32
N ARG A 73 -7.04 -6.35 -9.09
CA ARG A 73 -7.24 -7.77 -8.77
C ARG A 73 -5.98 -8.60 -8.99
N ILE A 74 -5.84 -9.70 -8.23
CA ILE A 74 -4.72 -10.65 -8.35
C ILE A 74 -4.53 -11.14 -9.79
N LYS A 75 -5.62 -11.50 -10.47
CA LYS A 75 -5.53 -11.93 -11.88
C LYS A 75 -4.89 -10.88 -12.79
N VAL A 76 -5.24 -9.61 -12.60
CA VAL A 76 -4.66 -8.49 -13.37
C VAL A 76 -3.18 -8.32 -13.07
N LEU A 77 -2.79 -8.45 -11.80
CA LEU A 77 -1.39 -8.39 -11.37
C LEU A 77 -0.59 -9.57 -11.95
N SER A 78 -1.10 -10.79 -11.84
CA SER A 78 -0.44 -12.00 -12.34
C SER A 78 -0.24 -11.96 -13.86
N ASP A 79 -1.30 -11.66 -14.63
CA ASP A 79 -1.24 -11.56 -16.08
C ASP A 79 -0.30 -10.42 -16.54
N GLY A 80 -0.39 -9.27 -15.85
CA GLY A 80 0.38 -8.07 -16.16
C GLY A 80 1.86 -8.21 -15.86
N CYS A 81 2.20 -8.77 -14.71
CA CYS A 81 3.59 -9.04 -14.31
C CYS A 81 4.18 -10.30 -14.99
N GLY A 82 3.33 -11.22 -15.46
CA GLY A 82 3.76 -12.55 -15.93
C GLY A 82 4.35 -13.38 -14.79
N HIS A 83 3.77 -13.28 -13.59
CA HIS A 83 4.28 -13.87 -12.35
C HIS A 83 3.14 -14.48 -11.51
N ASN A 84 3.43 -15.55 -10.77
CA ASN A 84 2.40 -16.29 -10.04
C ASN A 84 2.37 -16.01 -8.54
N CYS A 85 3.53 -15.71 -7.91
CA CYS A 85 3.59 -15.40 -6.49
C CYS A 85 3.13 -13.96 -6.23
N ILE A 86 1.82 -13.78 -6.07
CA ILE A 86 1.19 -12.45 -5.92
C ILE A 86 0.48 -12.34 -4.59
N VAL A 87 0.73 -11.27 -3.88
CA VAL A 87 -0.06 -10.80 -2.74
C VAL A 87 -0.75 -9.49 -3.10
N ARG A 88 -2.04 -9.42 -2.84
CA ARG A 88 -2.84 -8.19 -2.88
C ARG A 88 -3.14 -7.76 -1.46
N SER A 89 -2.87 -6.51 -1.14
CA SER A 89 -3.17 -5.94 0.17
C SER A 89 -3.89 -4.60 0.05
N MET A 90 -4.58 -4.22 1.11
CA MET A 90 -5.31 -2.96 1.21
C MET A 90 -5.05 -2.33 2.59
N PRO A 91 -4.02 -1.51 2.72
CA PRO A 91 -3.77 -0.71 3.91
C PRO A 91 -4.77 0.45 4.02
N ASN A 92 -4.83 1.07 5.20
CA ASN A 92 -5.56 2.31 5.42
C ASN A 92 -4.64 3.44 5.91
N THR A 93 -5.15 4.67 5.91
CA THR A 93 -4.35 5.89 6.20
C THR A 93 -3.66 5.90 7.57
N PRO A 94 -4.25 5.37 8.68
CA PRO A 94 -3.56 5.31 9.97
C PRO A 94 -2.27 4.48 9.97
N GLY A 95 -2.05 3.65 8.94
CA GLY A 95 -0.79 2.94 8.73
C GLY A 95 0.44 3.85 8.64
N GLN A 96 0.27 5.14 8.26
CA GLN A 96 1.36 6.12 8.24
C GLN A 96 1.97 6.40 9.63
N ILE A 97 1.22 6.12 10.68
CA ILE A 97 1.65 6.27 12.08
C ILE A 97 1.68 4.93 12.83
N GLY A 98 1.69 3.80 12.11
CA GLY A 98 1.72 2.47 12.70
C GLY A 98 0.42 2.04 13.40
N GLN A 99 -0.70 2.70 13.14
CA GLN A 99 -2.02 2.44 13.74
C GLN A 99 -3.04 1.98 12.69
N GLY A 100 -2.55 1.47 11.58
CA GLY A 100 -3.38 0.96 10.49
C GLY A 100 -3.87 -0.46 10.72
N ILE A 101 -4.76 -0.88 9.83
CA ILE A 101 -5.07 -2.28 9.61
C ILE A 101 -4.98 -2.55 8.11
N THR A 102 -4.22 -3.59 7.73
CA THR A 102 -4.04 -3.99 6.35
C THR A 102 -4.69 -5.35 6.12
N VAL A 103 -5.71 -5.39 5.26
CA VAL A 103 -6.28 -6.68 4.81
C VAL A 103 -5.49 -7.19 3.62
N TRP A 104 -5.20 -8.48 3.57
CA TRP A 104 -4.42 -9.06 2.48
C TRP A 104 -4.85 -10.49 2.12
N THR A 105 -4.55 -10.88 0.89
CA THR A 105 -4.73 -12.24 0.35
C THR A 105 -3.63 -12.53 -0.66
N GLY A 106 -3.41 -13.79 -0.98
CA GLY A 106 -2.37 -14.19 -1.92
C GLY A 106 -2.77 -15.39 -2.78
N THR A 107 -2.00 -15.62 -3.83
CA THR A 107 -2.12 -16.82 -4.66
C THR A 107 -1.67 -18.06 -3.90
N SER A 108 -2.07 -19.24 -4.38
CA SER A 108 -1.60 -20.54 -3.86
C SER A 108 -0.08 -20.76 -4.02
N ASP A 109 0.55 -20.02 -4.92
CA ASP A 109 1.99 -20.12 -5.18
C ASP A 109 2.84 -19.36 -4.15
N VAL A 110 2.21 -18.55 -3.29
CA VAL A 110 2.89 -17.84 -2.20
C VAL A 110 3.24 -18.85 -1.09
N SER A 111 4.53 -19.05 -0.83
CA SER A 111 5.02 -19.96 0.20
C SER A 111 4.74 -19.44 1.62
N ASP A 112 4.85 -20.32 2.62
CA ASP A 112 4.68 -19.93 4.04
C ASP A 112 5.73 -18.89 4.47
N GLU A 113 6.95 -18.99 3.97
CA GLU A 113 8.00 -18.00 4.21
C GLU A 113 7.63 -16.63 3.62
N GLN A 114 7.10 -16.60 2.39
CA GLN A 114 6.64 -15.37 1.75
C GLN A 114 5.40 -14.77 2.43
N ARG A 115 4.54 -15.61 3.00
CA ARG A 115 3.43 -15.16 3.87
C ARG A 115 3.97 -14.46 5.10
N GLN A 116 5.01 -15.03 5.74
CA GLN A 116 5.64 -14.38 6.89
C GLN A 116 6.30 -13.05 6.51
N TRP A 117 7.02 -12.97 5.38
CA TRP A 117 7.55 -11.69 4.88
C TRP A 117 6.44 -10.66 4.64
N THR A 118 5.29 -11.11 4.12
CA THR A 118 4.14 -10.23 3.90
C THR A 118 3.63 -9.68 5.23
N GLU A 119 3.45 -10.54 6.23
CA GLU A 119 3.00 -10.12 7.58
C GLU A 119 4.00 -9.18 8.24
N ASP A 120 5.29 -9.43 8.15
CA ASP A 120 6.33 -8.58 8.70
C ASP A 120 6.34 -7.19 8.05
N ILE A 121 6.22 -7.13 6.71
CA ILE A 121 6.21 -5.87 5.95
C ILE A 121 4.92 -5.08 6.25
N LEU A 122 3.76 -5.72 6.18
CA LEU A 122 2.48 -5.07 6.39
C LEU A 122 2.26 -4.72 7.88
N GLY A 123 2.76 -5.57 8.79
CA GLY A 123 2.72 -5.38 10.24
C GLY A 123 3.47 -4.13 10.72
N ALA A 124 4.46 -3.66 9.95
CA ALA A 124 5.12 -2.38 10.24
C ALA A 124 4.17 -1.17 10.17
N MET A 125 3.01 -1.31 9.52
CA MET A 125 1.99 -0.27 9.41
C MET A 125 0.83 -0.42 10.43
N GLY A 126 0.86 -1.47 11.28
CA GLY A 126 -0.17 -1.77 12.26
C GLY A 126 -0.63 -3.23 12.20
N GLU A 127 -1.92 -3.48 12.39
CA GLU A 127 -2.48 -4.83 12.37
C GLU A 127 -2.61 -5.37 10.93
N THR A 128 -2.57 -6.70 10.79
CA THR A 128 -2.82 -7.39 9.52
C THR A 128 -3.99 -8.36 9.65
N LEU A 129 -4.75 -8.54 8.58
CA LEU A 129 -5.83 -9.50 8.49
C LEU A 129 -5.74 -10.26 7.17
N TYR A 130 -5.43 -11.55 7.24
CA TYR A 130 -5.48 -12.43 6.09
C TYR A 130 -6.92 -12.85 5.77
N VAL A 131 -7.26 -12.91 4.49
CA VAL A 131 -8.55 -13.42 3.99
C VAL A 131 -8.30 -14.42 2.85
N ASP A 132 -9.02 -15.55 2.87
CA ASP A 132 -8.85 -16.61 1.88
C ASP A 132 -9.44 -16.28 0.50
N ASP A 133 -10.50 -15.47 0.47
CA ASP A 133 -11.22 -15.14 -0.76
C ASP A 133 -11.01 -13.67 -1.12
N GLU A 134 -10.50 -13.43 -2.33
CA GLU A 134 -10.22 -12.09 -2.84
C GLU A 134 -11.45 -11.15 -2.83
N LYS A 135 -12.68 -11.68 -2.83
CA LYS A 135 -13.89 -10.85 -2.74
C LYS A 135 -13.93 -9.98 -1.48
N PHE A 136 -13.33 -10.44 -0.37
CA PHE A 136 -13.27 -9.68 0.87
C PHE A 136 -12.38 -8.44 0.77
N MET A 137 -11.47 -8.38 -0.21
CA MET A 137 -10.61 -7.21 -0.41
C MET A 137 -11.39 -5.95 -0.83
N ASP A 138 -12.42 -6.11 -1.66
CA ASP A 138 -13.26 -5.00 -2.08
C ASP A 138 -14.21 -4.56 -0.93
N MET A 139 -14.69 -5.52 -0.13
CA MET A 139 -15.48 -5.25 1.09
C MET A 139 -14.62 -4.52 2.14
N ALA A 140 -13.37 -4.98 2.35
CA ALA A 140 -12.43 -4.32 3.25
C ALA A 140 -12.11 -2.89 2.78
N THR A 141 -11.94 -2.67 1.47
CA THR A 141 -11.73 -1.32 0.92
C THR A 141 -12.87 -0.39 1.28
N ALA A 142 -14.13 -0.84 1.18
CA ALA A 142 -15.29 -0.04 1.54
C ALA A 142 -15.38 0.22 3.06
N LEU A 143 -14.96 -0.73 3.89
CA LEU A 143 -15.08 -0.65 5.34
C LEU A 143 -13.89 0.08 5.98
N ASN A 144 -12.67 -0.46 5.85
CA ASN A 144 -11.48 0.06 6.54
C ASN A 144 -10.64 0.99 5.65
N GLY A 145 -10.56 0.74 4.35
CA GLY A 145 -9.82 1.59 3.42
C GLY A 145 -10.44 2.99 3.30
N SER A 146 -11.77 3.06 3.23
CA SER A 146 -12.53 4.32 3.23
C SER A 146 -12.92 4.80 4.64
N GLY A 147 -12.77 3.96 5.67
CA GLY A 147 -13.19 4.22 7.05
C GLY A 147 -12.75 5.58 7.60
N PRO A 148 -11.47 5.97 7.49
CA PRO A 148 -11.00 7.28 7.95
C PRO A 148 -11.77 8.45 7.34
N SER A 149 -12.19 8.36 6.07
CA SER A 149 -12.96 9.41 5.41
C SER A 149 -14.35 9.60 6.04
N TYR A 150 -14.98 8.53 6.49
CA TYR A 150 -16.27 8.61 7.20
C TYR A 150 -16.14 9.29 8.55
N VAL A 151 -15.05 8.98 9.29
CA VAL A 151 -14.75 9.63 10.56
C VAL A 151 -14.48 11.11 10.36
N PHE A 152 -13.67 11.49 9.37
CA PHE A 152 -13.38 12.89 9.06
C PHE A 152 -14.64 13.67 8.67
N LEU A 153 -15.54 13.07 7.90
CA LEU A 153 -16.83 13.70 7.55
C LEU A 153 -17.70 13.94 8.79
N LEU A 154 -17.76 12.98 9.71
CA LEU A 154 -18.45 13.13 10.97
C LEU A 154 -17.83 14.24 11.84
N MET A 155 -16.50 14.27 11.95
CA MET A 155 -15.79 15.32 12.69
C MET A 155 -16.07 16.70 12.08
N GLU A 156 -16.05 16.85 10.76
CA GLU A 156 -16.37 18.10 10.08
C GLU A 156 -17.79 18.57 10.41
N ALA A 157 -18.77 17.66 10.35
CA ALA A 157 -20.15 17.99 10.70
C ALA A 157 -20.30 18.43 12.17
N LEU A 158 -19.59 17.80 13.11
CA LEU A 158 -19.57 18.18 14.51
C LEU A 158 -18.90 19.54 14.74
N ILE A 159 -17.83 19.86 14.02
CA ILE A 159 -17.17 21.17 14.07
C ILE A 159 -18.15 22.26 13.58
N ASP A 160 -18.84 22.01 12.47
CA ASP A 160 -19.84 22.94 11.94
C ASP A 160 -21.00 23.14 12.92
N ALA A 161 -21.48 22.09 13.57
CA ALA A 161 -22.47 22.18 14.64
C ALA A 161 -21.98 23.05 15.80
N GLY A 162 -20.72 22.89 16.22
CA GLY A 162 -20.09 23.72 17.26
C GLY A 162 -20.09 25.21 16.90
N VAL A 163 -19.79 25.54 15.64
CA VAL A 163 -19.85 26.92 15.14
C VAL A 163 -21.29 27.46 15.18
N HIS A 164 -22.29 26.67 14.81
CA HIS A 164 -23.70 27.06 14.91
C HIS A 164 -24.17 27.29 16.36
N LEU A 165 -23.55 26.59 17.32
CA LEU A 165 -23.79 26.79 18.75
C LEU A 165 -23.11 28.05 19.32
N GLY A 166 -22.28 28.75 18.53
CA GLY A 166 -21.64 30.01 18.89
C GLY A 166 -20.17 29.92 19.27
N PHE A 167 -19.55 28.76 19.15
CA PHE A 167 -18.09 28.62 19.33
C PHE A 167 -17.33 29.20 18.13
N SER A 168 -16.10 29.70 18.36
CA SER A 168 -15.20 29.97 17.24
C SER A 168 -14.88 28.64 16.52
N ARG A 169 -14.57 28.69 15.19
CA ARG A 169 -14.19 27.47 14.45
C ARG A 169 -12.99 26.77 15.08
N GLN A 170 -12.05 27.54 15.60
CA GLN A 170 -10.87 26.99 16.28
C GLN A 170 -11.23 26.24 17.55
N ASP A 171 -12.14 26.79 18.39
CA ASP A 171 -12.59 26.11 19.61
C ASP A 171 -13.46 24.89 19.28
N ALA A 172 -14.37 25.01 18.32
CA ALA A 172 -15.16 23.87 17.85
C ALA A 172 -14.26 22.72 17.35
N GLN A 173 -13.21 23.02 16.59
CA GLN A 173 -12.26 22.04 16.13
C GLN A 173 -11.51 21.35 17.31
N ARG A 174 -11.06 22.12 18.31
CA ARG A 174 -10.41 21.57 19.49
C ARG A 174 -11.31 20.70 20.37
N LEU A 175 -12.62 20.98 20.37
CA LEU A 175 -13.60 20.18 21.12
C LEU A 175 -13.93 18.84 20.45
N VAL A 176 -13.73 18.74 19.14
CA VAL A 176 -14.07 17.55 18.34
C VAL A 176 -12.87 16.63 18.12
N GLN A 177 -11.64 17.14 18.08
CA GLN A 177 -10.39 16.39 17.94
C GLN A 177 -9.94 15.79 19.27
#